data_771065feffb0e4ad1bd24297b976e39d
#
_entry.id   771065feffb0e4ad1bd24297b976e39d
#
_cell.length_a   1.000
_cell.length_b   1.000
_cell.length_c   1.000
_cell.angle_alpha   90.00
_cell.angle_beta   90.00
_cell.angle_gamma   90.00
#
_symmetry.space_group_name_H-M   'P 1'
#
loop_
_entity.id
_entity.type
_entity.pdbx_description
1 polymer ?
#
loop_
_entity_poly.entity_id
_entity_poly.type
_entity_poly.pdbx_seq_one_letter_code
_entity_poly.pdbx_strand_id
1 'polypeptide(L)'
;MFSPLTEPRFRLGLETIYEGYLAHYGRTRLFEPRDHDTALLLGDYLYAHGVQRIAALAEARAVLELGELISICSQLRGEHESGDGAAWAATAALLGRGVLDTGYAALRDGDAAPLLAAAENARGAEAVARSLAAHERHVG
;
A
#
# COMPACT_ATOMS: atom_id res chain seq x y z
N MET A 1 -8.13 1.48 -5.43
CA MET A 1 -6.86 1.50 -6.17
C MET A 1 -6.20 0.14 -6.20
N PHE A 2 -5.84 -0.40 -5.05
CA PHE A 2 -5.18 -1.71 -5.01
C PHE A 2 -6.08 -2.82 -4.47
N SER A 3 -7.25 -2.50 -3.95
CA SER A 3 -8.20 -3.52 -3.47
C SER A 3 -8.61 -4.56 -4.51
N PRO A 4 -8.71 -4.23 -5.82
CA PRO A 4 -8.98 -5.27 -6.81
C PRO A 4 -7.90 -6.35 -6.91
N LEU A 5 -6.68 -6.08 -6.45
CA LEU A 5 -5.57 -7.02 -6.47
C LEU A 5 -5.52 -7.92 -5.25
N THR A 6 -6.19 -7.57 -4.16
CA THR A 6 -6.13 -8.31 -2.91
C THR A 6 -7.29 -9.29 -2.74
N GLU A 7 -7.15 -10.22 -1.80
CA GLU A 7 -8.23 -11.14 -1.43
C GLU A 7 -9.41 -10.36 -0.84
N PRO A 8 -10.67 -10.80 -1.08
CA PRO A 8 -11.85 -10.06 -0.61
C PRO A 8 -11.84 -9.72 0.89
N ARG A 9 -11.33 -10.63 1.72
CA ARG A 9 -11.29 -10.42 3.19
C ARG A 9 -10.41 -9.26 3.62
N PHE A 10 -9.43 -8.88 2.80
CA PHE A 10 -8.50 -7.78 3.11
C PHE A 10 -8.91 -6.45 2.50
N ARG A 11 -9.90 -6.42 1.62
CA ARG A 11 -10.21 -5.21 0.82
C ARG A 11 -10.50 -4.00 1.67
N LEU A 12 -11.39 -4.13 2.65
CA LEU A 12 -11.77 -2.98 3.47
C LEU A 12 -10.60 -2.45 4.30
N GLY A 13 -9.84 -3.34 4.96
CA GLY A 13 -8.66 -2.94 5.72
C GLY A 13 -7.61 -2.29 4.85
N LEU A 14 -7.31 -2.88 3.69
CA LEU A 14 -6.31 -2.36 2.76
C LEU A 14 -6.72 -0.99 2.20
N GLU A 15 -7.98 -0.81 1.82
CA GLU A 15 -8.48 0.49 1.32
C GLU A 15 -8.45 1.55 2.41
N THR A 16 -8.71 1.19 3.65
CA THR A 16 -8.63 2.11 4.78
C THR A 16 -7.19 2.60 4.98
N ILE A 17 -6.21 1.69 4.93
CA ILE A 17 -4.79 2.03 5.04
C ILE A 17 -4.36 2.88 3.85
N TYR A 18 -4.81 2.53 2.64
CA TYR A 18 -4.47 3.29 1.44
C TYR A 18 -5.03 4.72 1.50
N GLU A 19 -6.24 4.91 1.98
CA GLU A 19 -6.79 6.26 2.18
C GLU A 19 -5.95 7.06 3.18
N GLY A 20 -5.45 6.39 4.23
CA GLY A 20 -4.49 6.99 5.16
C GLY A 20 -3.20 7.41 4.47
N TYR A 21 -2.69 6.57 3.59
CA TYR A 21 -1.52 6.88 2.76
C TYR A 21 -1.75 8.12 1.89
N LEU A 22 -2.91 8.21 1.25
CA LEU A 22 -3.26 9.38 0.45
C LEU A 22 -3.40 10.65 1.29
N ALA A 23 -3.88 10.54 2.53
CA ALA A 23 -3.93 11.68 3.45
C ALA A 23 -2.54 12.21 3.77
N HIS A 24 -1.53 11.34 3.83
CA HIS A 24 -0.15 11.73 4.09
C HIS A 24 0.58 12.25 2.84
N TYR A 25 0.39 11.59 1.69
CA TYR A 25 1.26 11.77 0.53
C TYR A 25 0.55 12.10 -0.78
N GLY A 26 -0.78 12.14 -0.79
CA GLY A 26 -1.52 12.32 -2.03
C GLY A 26 -2.80 13.13 -1.84
N ARG A 27 -3.78 12.81 -2.68
CA ARG A 27 -5.12 13.41 -2.62
C ARG A 27 -6.11 12.34 -2.18
N THR A 28 -6.75 12.57 -1.04
CA THR A 28 -7.76 11.67 -0.51
C THR A 28 -8.96 11.56 -1.46
N ARG A 29 -9.64 10.40 -1.43
CA ARG A 29 -10.81 10.12 -2.25
C ARG A 29 -12.13 10.35 -1.51
N LEU A 30 -12.11 10.10 -0.20
CA LEU A 30 -13.30 10.04 0.64
C LEU A 30 -13.40 11.19 1.63
N PHE A 31 -12.30 11.90 1.89
CA PHE A 31 -12.21 12.93 2.92
C PHE A 31 -11.58 14.20 2.34
N GLU A 32 -11.98 15.35 2.87
CA GLU A 32 -11.38 16.64 2.53
C GLU A 32 -10.82 17.30 3.78
N PRO A 33 -9.58 16.97 4.18
CA PRO A 33 -8.97 17.60 5.35
C PRO A 33 -8.81 19.10 5.15
N ARG A 34 -9.10 19.88 6.20
CA ARG A 34 -9.04 21.35 6.13
C ARG A 34 -7.63 21.89 5.99
N ASP A 35 -6.64 21.19 6.53
CA ASP A 35 -5.25 21.63 6.53
C ASP A 35 -4.32 20.41 6.60
N HIS A 36 -3.01 20.69 6.51
CA HIS A 36 -1.98 19.65 6.52
C HIS A 36 -1.93 18.86 7.84
N ASP A 37 -2.05 19.56 8.96
CA ASP A 37 -2.03 18.88 10.27
C ASP A 37 -3.21 17.94 10.44
N THR A 38 -4.40 18.35 10.03
CA THR A 38 -5.59 17.52 10.03
C THR A 38 -5.42 16.31 9.10
N ALA A 39 -4.79 16.51 7.93
CA ALA A 39 -4.51 15.41 7.01
C ALA A 39 -3.57 14.38 7.62
N LEU A 40 -2.51 14.82 8.34
CA LEU A 40 -1.60 13.91 9.00
C LEU A 40 -2.30 13.09 10.10
N LEU A 41 -3.10 13.74 10.92
CA LEU A 41 -3.86 13.07 11.99
C LEU A 41 -4.86 12.07 11.41
N LEU A 42 -5.56 12.45 10.35
CA LEU A 42 -6.49 11.55 9.66
C LEU A 42 -5.75 10.33 9.09
N GLY A 43 -4.60 10.56 8.49
CA GLY A 43 -3.77 9.47 7.96
C GLY A 43 -3.36 8.47 9.03
N ASP A 44 -2.88 8.96 10.17
CA ASP A 44 -2.51 8.11 11.30
C ASP A 44 -3.70 7.32 11.85
N TYR A 45 -4.86 7.96 11.97
CA TYR A 45 -6.09 7.30 12.40
C TYR A 45 -6.48 6.19 11.43
N LEU A 46 -6.45 6.45 10.13
CA LEU A 46 -6.83 5.47 9.12
C LEU A 46 -5.85 4.31 9.05
N TYR A 47 -4.54 4.56 9.20
CA TYR A 47 -3.55 3.49 9.30
C TYR A 47 -3.87 2.56 10.47
N ALA A 48 -4.04 3.12 11.65
CA ALA A 48 -4.32 2.33 12.85
C ALA A 48 -5.63 1.54 12.70
N HIS A 49 -6.67 2.17 12.18
CA HIS A 49 -7.98 1.54 12.00
C HIS A 49 -7.94 0.41 10.97
N GLY A 50 -7.25 0.62 9.85
CA GLY A 50 -7.09 -0.41 8.83
C GLY A 50 -6.27 -1.60 9.31
N VAL A 51 -5.18 -1.35 10.04
CA VAL A 51 -4.36 -2.41 10.63
C VAL A 51 -5.18 -3.22 11.64
N GLN A 52 -5.99 -2.56 12.47
CA GLN A 52 -6.88 -3.26 13.41
C GLN A 52 -7.87 -4.18 12.70
N ARG A 53 -8.41 -3.77 11.56
CA ARG A 53 -9.31 -4.61 10.77
C ARG A 53 -8.63 -5.87 10.26
N ILE A 54 -7.39 -5.75 9.80
CA ILE A 54 -6.60 -6.90 9.35
C ILE A 54 -6.22 -7.80 10.55
N ALA A 55 -5.83 -7.21 11.66
CA ALA A 55 -5.49 -7.95 12.88
C ALA A 55 -6.69 -8.74 13.42
N ALA A 56 -7.90 -8.20 13.29
CA ALA A 56 -9.13 -8.89 13.71
C ALA A 56 -9.40 -10.18 12.93
N LEU A 57 -8.78 -10.36 11.76
CA LEU A 57 -8.84 -11.59 10.99
C LEU A 57 -7.83 -12.65 11.47
N ALA A 58 -7.09 -12.38 12.54
CA ALA A 58 -6.03 -13.24 13.10
C ALA A 58 -4.90 -13.53 12.09
N GLU A 59 -4.59 -12.55 11.24
CA GLU A 59 -3.60 -12.66 10.17
C GLU A 59 -2.31 -11.90 10.56
N ALA A 60 -1.53 -12.47 11.48
CA ALA A 60 -0.30 -11.84 11.99
C ALA A 60 0.70 -11.51 10.87
N ARG A 61 0.86 -12.42 9.90
CA ARG A 61 1.77 -12.20 8.76
C ARG A 61 1.34 -10.98 7.95
N ALA A 62 0.04 -10.83 7.67
CA ALA A 62 -0.49 -9.69 6.94
C ALA A 62 -0.21 -8.38 7.67
N VAL A 63 -0.36 -8.34 8.99
CA VAL A 63 -0.06 -7.16 9.79
C VAL A 63 1.42 -6.77 9.69
N LEU A 64 2.32 -7.74 9.76
CA LEU A 64 3.76 -7.50 9.61
C LEU A 64 4.09 -6.95 8.22
N GLU A 65 3.50 -7.51 7.18
CA GLU A 65 3.72 -7.06 5.80
C GLU A 65 3.18 -5.65 5.57
N LEU A 66 2.04 -5.30 6.14
CA LEU A 66 1.53 -3.94 6.08
C LEU A 66 2.43 -2.95 6.82
N GLY A 67 3.00 -3.34 7.95
CA GLY A 67 3.99 -2.54 8.65
C GLY A 67 5.23 -2.26 7.79
N GLU A 68 5.74 -3.27 7.10
CA GLU A 68 6.85 -3.14 6.16
C GLU A 68 6.49 -2.24 4.98
N LEU A 69 5.29 -2.41 4.42
CA LEU A 69 4.80 -1.57 3.33
C LEU A 69 4.79 -0.09 3.72
N ILE A 70 4.20 0.23 4.87
CA ILE A 70 4.11 1.61 5.36
C ILE A 70 5.53 2.17 5.57
N SER A 71 6.40 1.40 6.19
CA SER A 71 7.78 1.80 6.46
C SER A 71 8.55 2.12 5.17
N ILE A 72 8.51 1.22 4.20
CA ILE A 72 9.26 1.40 2.96
C ILE A 72 8.70 2.54 2.11
N CYS A 73 7.37 2.68 2.05
CA CYS A 73 6.75 3.77 1.30
C CYS A 73 7.04 5.14 1.94
N SER A 74 7.03 5.21 3.26
CA SER A 74 7.39 6.44 3.98
C SER A 74 8.84 6.84 3.71
N GLN A 75 9.76 5.88 3.68
CA GLN A 75 11.15 6.13 3.34
C GLN A 75 11.30 6.63 1.90
N LEU A 76 10.67 5.96 0.94
CA LEU A 76 10.72 6.36 -0.46
C LEU A 76 10.19 7.79 -0.66
N ARG A 77 9.07 8.13 -0.03
CA ARG A 77 8.51 9.48 -0.12
C ARG A 77 9.39 10.52 0.56
N GLY A 78 10.00 10.18 1.70
CA GLY A 78 10.95 11.07 2.38
C GLY A 78 12.21 11.33 1.57
N GLU A 79 12.65 10.37 0.77
CA GLU A 79 13.84 10.48 -0.09
C GLU A 79 13.49 10.94 -1.52
N HIS A 80 12.22 11.22 -1.82
CA HIS A 80 11.73 11.57 -3.16
C HIS A 80 12.04 10.52 -4.22
N GLU A 81 12.00 9.25 -3.83
CA GLU A 81 12.23 8.12 -4.73
C GLU A 81 10.92 7.46 -5.16
N SER A 82 10.94 6.82 -6.33
CA SER A 82 9.82 6.07 -6.88
C SER A 82 9.80 4.62 -6.38
N GLY A 83 8.71 3.90 -6.67
CA GLY A 83 8.59 2.49 -6.37
C GLY A 83 7.49 2.15 -5.37
N ASP A 84 6.86 3.14 -4.76
CA ASP A 84 5.76 2.92 -3.82
C ASP A 84 4.58 2.18 -4.47
N GLY A 85 4.26 2.50 -5.72
CA GLY A 85 3.19 1.82 -6.44
C GLY A 85 3.43 0.32 -6.58
N ALA A 86 4.66 -0.09 -6.92
CA ALA A 86 5.02 -1.50 -7.01
C ALA A 86 4.90 -2.19 -5.63
N ALA A 87 5.30 -1.52 -4.56
CA ALA A 87 5.16 -2.03 -3.20
C ALA A 87 3.69 -2.23 -2.83
N TRP A 88 2.83 -1.27 -3.12
CA TRP A 88 1.39 -1.38 -2.89
C TRP A 88 0.78 -2.52 -3.70
N ALA A 89 1.10 -2.62 -4.99
CA ALA A 89 0.55 -3.65 -5.86
C ALA A 89 0.92 -5.06 -5.39
N ALA A 90 2.21 -5.30 -5.09
CA ALA A 90 2.68 -6.61 -4.63
C ALA A 90 2.10 -6.98 -3.26
N THR A 91 2.07 -6.02 -2.34
CA THR A 91 1.50 -6.25 -1.01
C THR A 91 0.01 -6.59 -1.12
N ALA A 92 -0.76 -5.85 -1.91
CA ALA A 92 -2.17 -6.15 -2.12
C ALA A 92 -2.37 -7.56 -2.71
N ALA A 93 -1.59 -7.91 -3.73
CA ALA A 93 -1.74 -9.18 -4.42
C ALA A 93 -1.37 -10.39 -3.57
N LEU A 94 -0.39 -10.26 -2.67
CA LEU A 94 0.23 -11.37 -1.96
C LEU A 94 0.14 -11.25 -0.43
N LEU A 95 -0.72 -10.38 0.08
CA LEU A 95 -0.85 -10.11 1.50
C LEU A 95 -1.12 -11.38 2.30
N GLY A 96 -0.36 -11.58 3.35
CA GLY A 96 -0.48 -12.71 4.27
C GLY A 96 0.24 -13.98 3.84
N ARG A 97 0.86 -13.99 2.65
CA ARG A 97 1.49 -15.22 2.11
C ARG A 97 2.94 -15.42 2.52
N GLY A 98 3.59 -14.41 3.10
CA GLY A 98 4.98 -14.52 3.57
C GLY A 98 6.01 -14.61 2.45
N VAL A 99 5.74 -14.01 1.28
CA VAL A 99 6.61 -14.10 0.09
C VAL A 99 7.15 -12.75 -0.36
N LEU A 100 6.97 -11.69 0.44
CA LEU A 100 7.28 -10.32 0.04
C LEU A 100 8.66 -9.82 0.50
N ASP A 101 9.32 -10.50 1.43
CA ASP A 101 10.55 -10.01 2.06
C ASP A 101 11.67 -9.73 1.05
N THR A 102 11.89 -10.64 0.10
CA THR A 102 12.91 -10.48 -0.93
C THR A 102 12.64 -9.26 -1.82
N GLY A 103 11.37 -9.06 -2.18
CA GLY A 103 10.96 -7.91 -2.99
C GLY A 103 11.15 -6.59 -2.26
N TYR A 104 10.82 -6.54 -0.97
CA TYR A 104 11.04 -5.35 -0.15
C TYR A 104 12.53 -5.04 -0.01
N ALA A 105 13.37 -6.05 0.18
CA ALA A 105 14.82 -5.86 0.24
C ALA A 105 15.36 -5.28 -1.07
N ALA A 106 14.91 -5.81 -2.22
CA ALA A 106 15.29 -5.28 -3.53
C ALA A 106 14.86 -3.82 -3.70
N LEU A 107 13.65 -3.48 -3.27
CA LEU A 107 13.16 -2.10 -3.38
C LEU A 107 13.97 -1.14 -2.50
N ARG A 108 14.40 -1.56 -1.32
CA ARG A 108 15.31 -0.76 -0.49
C ARG A 108 16.64 -0.48 -1.16
N ASP A 109 17.07 -1.37 -2.05
CA ASP A 109 18.27 -1.19 -2.88
C ASP A 109 17.97 -0.46 -4.19
N GLY A 110 16.77 0.08 -4.35
CA GLY A 110 16.39 0.86 -5.52
C GLY A 110 15.81 0.06 -6.68
N ASP A 111 15.50 -1.21 -6.49
CA ASP A 111 14.96 -2.08 -7.54
C ASP A 111 13.53 -2.50 -7.25
N ALA A 112 12.57 -1.91 -7.95
CA ALA A 112 11.15 -2.22 -7.84
C ALA A 112 10.71 -3.41 -8.72
N ALA A 113 11.57 -3.88 -9.63
CA ALA A 113 11.18 -4.91 -10.60
C ALA A 113 10.73 -6.23 -9.97
N PRO A 114 11.36 -6.76 -8.92
CA PRO A 114 10.89 -8.01 -8.29
C PRO A 114 9.48 -7.90 -7.73
N LEU A 115 9.14 -6.79 -7.07
CA LEU A 115 7.79 -6.59 -6.54
C LEU A 115 6.76 -6.45 -7.66
N LEU A 116 7.09 -5.68 -8.70
CA LEU A 116 6.21 -5.52 -9.85
C LEU A 116 5.94 -6.87 -10.51
N ALA A 117 6.98 -7.66 -10.76
CA ALA A 117 6.86 -8.98 -11.35
C ALA A 117 6.01 -9.92 -10.48
N ALA A 118 6.18 -9.89 -9.17
CA ALA A 118 5.40 -10.69 -8.24
C ALA A 118 3.91 -10.35 -8.31
N ALA A 119 3.57 -9.07 -8.35
CA ALA A 119 2.19 -8.61 -8.49
C ALA A 119 1.59 -9.07 -9.83
N GLU A 120 2.32 -8.88 -10.92
CA GLU A 120 1.88 -9.26 -12.27
C GLU A 120 1.67 -10.78 -12.40
N ASN A 121 2.58 -11.56 -11.84
CA ASN A 121 2.47 -13.02 -11.84
C ASN A 121 1.24 -13.50 -11.04
N ALA A 122 0.90 -12.79 -9.96
CA ALA A 122 -0.22 -13.16 -9.12
C ALA A 122 -1.57 -12.71 -9.68
N ARG A 123 -1.65 -11.55 -10.32
CA ARG A 123 -2.93 -10.92 -10.71
C ARG A 123 -3.03 -10.50 -12.16
N GLY A 124 -1.96 -10.65 -12.95
CA GLY A 124 -1.91 -10.27 -14.35
C GLY A 124 -1.43 -8.83 -14.56
N ALA A 125 -0.65 -8.63 -15.62
CA ALA A 125 -0.04 -7.33 -15.92
C ALA A 125 -1.07 -6.22 -16.15
N GLU A 126 -2.21 -6.54 -16.79
CA GLU A 126 -3.24 -5.55 -17.10
C GLU A 126 -3.93 -5.03 -15.83
N ALA A 127 -4.29 -5.91 -14.90
CA ALA A 127 -4.91 -5.51 -13.63
C ALA A 127 -3.95 -4.65 -12.81
N VAL A 128 -2.68 -5.03 -12.75
CA VAL A 128 -1.64 -4.25 -12.05
C VAL A 128 -1.47 -2.89 -12.70
N ALA A 129 -1.41 -2.81 -14.03
CA ALA A 129 -1.26 -1.55 -14.76
C ALA A 129 -2.42 -0.59 -14.46
N ARG A 130 -3.65 -1.09 -14.40
CA ARG A 130 -4.82 -0.25 -14.05
C ARG A 130 -4.70 0.33 -12.64
N SER A 131 -4.29 -0.48 -11.68
CA SER A 131 -4.12 -0.02 -10.30
C SER A 131 -3.00 1.00 -10.17
N LEU A 132 -1.89 0.79 -10.85
CA LEU A 132 -0.77 1.75 -10.85
C LEU A 132 -1.17 3.08 -11.49
N ALA A 133 -1.87 3.06 -12.61
CA ALA A 133 -2.33 4.28 -13.25
C ALA A 133 -3.30 5.07 -12.36
N ALA A 134 -4.18 4.38 -11.65
CA ALA A 134 -5.08 5.01 -10.69
C ALA A 134 -4.30 5.64 -9.51
N HIS A 135 -3.32 4.92 -9.01
CA HIS A 135 -2.45 5.40 -7.92
C HIS A 135 -1.74 6.70 -8.31
N GLU A 136 -1.14 6.74 -9.49
CA GLU A 136 -0.41 7.91 -9.94
C GLU A 136 -1.28 9.15 -10.07
N ARG A 137 -2.55 9.00 -10.40
CA ARG A 137 -3.49 10.13 -10.45
C ARG A 137 -3.73 10.77 -9.08
N HIS A 138 -3.49 10.04 -7.99
CA HIS A 138 -3.71 10.54 -6.63
C HIS A 138 -2.44 10.97 -5.91
N VAL A 139 -1.28 10.44 -6.28
CA VAL A 139 0.01 10.77 -5.64
C VAL A 139 0.96 11.55 -6.55
N GLY A 140 0.72 11.51 -7.83
CA GLY A 140 1.49 12.30 -8.81
C GLY A 140 1.06 13.74 -8.84
#